data_db4ece6c5930ee424ba9043ed36721fc
#
_entry.id   db4ece6c5930ee424ba9043ed36721fc
#
_cell.length_a   1.000
_cell.length_b   1.000
_cell.length_c   1.000
_cell.angle_alpha   90.00
_cell.angle_beta   90.00
_cell.angle_gamma   90.00
#
_symmetry.space_group_name_H-M   'P 1'
#
loop_
_entity.id
_entity.type
_entity.pdbx_description
1 polymer ?
#
loop_
_entity_poly.entity_id
_entity_poly.type
_entity_poly.pdbx_seq_one_letter_code
_entity_poly.pdbx_strand_id
1 'polypeptide(L)'
;YFSQFIQESRVEKIKEELGDLLFQIVFHCQLAKERKEFDMSDVIETISDKMLRRHPHVFGKTKFKSKEHFRKYWEEEKQREGKKRESILEGVPKAIPSLLRAHKLQKRAARVGFDWEKTTDVLKKLDEELKEFKSALKKKKQSEIEDELGDIFFMLVNISRFVGVNPEDALRKTISKFISRFRYIEMKAAEKKKSLSDMTLKEMDKLWDEAKGKGEKVKRRKKVKVY
;
A
#
# COMPACT_ATOMS: atom_id res chain seq x y z
N TYR A 1 25.01 18.79 -11.44
CA TYR A 1 24.98 18.00 -12.69
C TYR A 1 24.37 16.60 -12.47
N PHE A 2 24.85 15.80 -11.50
CA PHE A 2 24.38 14.42 -11.28
C PHE A 2 22.92 14.31 -10.78
N SER A 3 22.48 15.23 -9.91
CA SER A 3 21.09 15.29 -9.43
C SER A 3 20.10 15.70 -10.53
N GLN A 4 20.51 16.58 -11.42
CA GLN A 4 19.71 17.04 -12.57
C GLN A 4 19.53 15.91 -13.59
N PHE A 5 20.60 15.17 -13.90
CA PHE A 5 20.57 14.01 -14.79
C PHE A 5 19.63 12.89 -14.28
N ILE A 6 19.66 12.60 -12.97
CA ILE A 6 18.74 11.62 -12.34
C ILE A 6 17.30 12.09 -12.42
N GLN A 7 17.05 13.40 -12.28
CA GLN A 7 15.72 13.97 -12.32
C GLN A 7 15.16 13.97 -13.76
N GLU A 8 15.95 14.30 -14.74
CA GLU A 8 15.61 14.23 -16.17
C GLU A 8 15.33 12.79 -16.61
N SER A 9 16.17 11.84 -16.27
CA SER A 9 15.94 10.40 -16.53
C SER A 9 14.65 9.88 -15.89
N ARG A 10 14.27 10.41 -14.73
CA ARG A 10 13.01 10.06 -14.07
C ARG A 10 11.80 10.64 -14.78
N VAL A 11 11.92 11.86 -15.30
CA VAL A 11 10.83 12.53 -16.05
C VAL A 11 10.57 11.79 -17.36
N GLU A 12 11.62 11.43 -18.11
CA GLU A 12 11.48 10.69 -19.37
C GLU A 12 10.81 9.31 -19.14
N LYS A 13 11.22 8.58 -18.11
CA LYS A 13 10.56 7.33 -17.75
C LYS A 13 9.08 7.50 -17.40
N ILE A 14 8.72 8.57 -16.69
CA ILE A 14 7.31 8.87 -16.40
C ILE A 14 6.52 9.16 -17.68
N LYS A 15 7.11 9.89 -18.64
CA LYS A 15 6.49 10.15 -19.94
C LYS A 15 6.26 8.87 -20.72
N GLU A 16 7.23 7.98 -20.76
CA GLU A 16 7.14 6.65 -21.38
C GLU A 16 5.97 5.85 -20.78
N GLU A 17 5.93 5.68 -19.47
CA GLU A 17 4.88 4.94 -18.77
C GLU A 17 3.48 5.56 -18.96
N LEU A 18 3.39 6.90 -18.99
CA LEU A 18 2.13 7.59 -19.31
C LEU A 18 1.72 7.38 -20.77
N GLY A 19 2.67 7.30 -21.70
CA GLY A 19 2.45 6.96 -23.09
C GLY A 19 1.87 5.54 -23.24
N ASP A 20 2.46 4.59 -22.57
CA ASP A 20 1.99 3.19 -22.55
C ASP A 20 0.58 3.08 -21.98
N LEU A 21 0.29 3.82 -20.90
CA LEU A 21 -1.05 3.87 -20.32
C LEU A 21 -2.06 4.47 -21.30
N LEU A 22 -1.72 5.56 -21.98
CA LEU A 22 -2.56 6.20 -22.99
C LEU A 22 -2.80 5.25 -24.17
N PHE A 23 -1.76 4.55 -24.62
CA PHE A 23 -1.88 3.53 -25.66
C PHE A 23 -2.91 2.45 -25.29
N GLN A 24 -2.85 1.92 -24.06
CA GLN A 24 -3.82 0.93 -23.58
C GLN A 24 -5.25 1.48 -23.60
N ILE A 25 -5.46 2.74 -23.21
CA ILE A 25 -6.78 3.37 -23.24
C ILE A 25 -7.30 3.45 -24.69
N VAL A 26 -6.49 3.99 -25.61
CA VAL A 26 -6.87 4.14 -27.02
C VAL A 26 -7.14 2.77 -27.67
N PHE A 27 -6.29 1.79 -27.38
CA PHE A 27 -6.44 0.42 -27.89
C PHE A 27 -7.77 -0.23 -27.44
N HIS A 28 -8.11 -0.12 -26.15
CA HIS A 28 -9.37 -0.64 -25.65
C HIS A 28 -10.59 0.11 -26.21
N CYS A 29 -10.49 1.43 -26.40
CA CYS A 29 -11.55 2.20 -27.06
C CYS A 29 -11.76 1.74 -28.51
N GLN A 30 -10.68 1.43 -29.23
CA GLN A 30 -10.78 0.92 -30.61
C GLN A 30 -11.47 -0.45 -30.65
N LEU A 31 -11.09 -1.37 -29.75
CA LEU A 31 -11.74 -2.69 -29.65
C LEU A 31 -13.23 -2.58 -29.29
N ALA A 32 -13.60 -1.66 -28.40
CA ALA A 32 -14.98 -1.42 -28.04
C ALA A 32 -15.78 -0.81 -29.22
N LYS A 33 -15.17 0.10 -29.96
CA LYS A 33 -15.77 0.68 -31.18
C LYS A 33 -16.06 -0.37 -32.25
N GLU A 34 -15.14 -1.31 -32.46
CA GLU A 34 -15.34 -2.44 -33.39
C GLU A 34 -16.51 -3.33 -32.96
N ARG A 35 -16.75 -3.45 -31.66
CA ARG A 35 -17.91 -4.17 -31.08
C ARG A 35 -19.18 -3.32 -31.03
N LYS A 36 -19.14 -2.07 -31.46
CA LYS A 36 -20.24 -1.09 -31.38
C LYS A 36 -20.75 -0.84 -29.96
N GLU A 37 -19.87 -0.88 -28.96
CA GLU A 37 -20.19 -0.70 -27.55
C GLU A 37 -20.03 0.78 -27.14
N PHE A 38 -18.85 1.36 -27.38
CA PHE A 38 -18.49 2.77 -27.12
C PHE A 38 -17.21 3.13 -27.86
N ASP A 39 -16.90 4.43 -27.92
CA ASP A 39 -15.62 4.90 -28.48
C ASP A 39 -14.88 5.86 -27.53
N MET A 40 -13.80 6.47 -28.01
CA MET A 40 -12.97 7.39 -27.22
C MET A 40 -13.73 8.66 -26.79
N SER A 41 -14.68 9.12 -27.60
CA SER A 41 -15.50 10.29 -27.26
C SER A 41 -16.38 10.03 -26.05
N ASP A 42 -17.00 8.83 -25.99
CA ASP A 42 -17.84 8.41 -24.86
C ASP A 42 -17.02 8.32 -23.55
N VAL A 43 -15.77 7.85 -23.65
CA VAL A 43 -14.86 7.78 -22.49
C VAL A 43 -14.48 9.18 -22.00
N ILE A 44 -14.19 10.11 -22.93
CA ILE A 44 -13.85 11.50 -22.60
C ILE A 44 -15.07 12.19 -21.98
N GLU A 45 -16.26 12.04 -22.53
CA GLU A 45 -17.48 12.60 -21.98
C GLU A 45 -17.75 12.08 -20.56
N THR A 46 -17.69 10.76 -20.38
CA THR A 46 -17.88 10.11 -19.08
C THR A 46 -16.93 10.65 -18.00
N ILE A 47 -15.64 10.81 -18.31
CA ILE A 47 -14.68 11.33 -17.34
C ILE A 47 -14.86 12.82 -17.09
N SER A 48 -15.19 13.59 -18.12
CA SER A 48 -15.44 15.04 -18.02
C SER A 48 -16.63 15.32 -17.13
N ASP A 49 -17.75 14.67 -17.33
CA ASP A 49 -18.95 14.79 -16.50
C ASP A 49 -18.67 14.40 -15.05
N LYS A 50 -17.94 13.33 -14.84
CA LYS A 50 -17.51 12.92 -13.51
C LYS A 50 -16.66 13.99 -12.82
N MET A 51 -15.72 14.60 -13.53
CA MET A 51 -14.85 15.65 -12.98
C MET A 51 -15.64 16.93 -12.65
N LEU A 52 -16.55 17.35 -13.53
CA LEU A 52 -17.44 18.49 -13.31
C LEU A 52 -18.30 18.31 -12.04
N ARG A 53 -18.95 17.16 -11.89
CA ARG A 53 -19.79 16.87 -10.71
C ARG A 53 -18.98 16.82 -9.42
N ARG A 54 -17.81 16.17 -9.43
CA ARG A 54 -17.00 15.96 -8.22
C ARG A 54 -16.20 17.18 -7.78
N HIS A 55 -16.00 18.16 -8.67
CA HIS A 55 -15.18 19.33 -8.39
C HIS A 55 -15.94 20.66 -8.65
N PRO A 56 -17.14 20.82 -8.03
CA PRO A 56 -17.95 22.04 -8.25
C PRO A 56 -17.27 23.30 -7.72
N HIS A 57 -16.23 23.17 -6.91
CA HIS A 57 -15.39 24.28 -6.44
C HIS A 57 -14.35 24.73 -7.46
N VAL A 58 -14.05 23.91 -8.48
CA VAL A 58 -13.13 24.25 -9.57
C VAL A 58 -13.91 24.73 -10.79
N PHE A 59 -14.97 24.04 -11.16
CA PHE A 59 -15.74 24.26 -12.38
C PHE A 59 -17.04 25.02 -12.14
N GLY A 60 -17.42 25.28 -10.88
CA GLY A 60 -18.64 25.98 -10.49
C GLY A 60 -18.39 27.03 -9.42
N LYS A 61 -19.47 27.46 -8.75
CA LYS A 61 -19.42 28.52 -7.72
C LYS A 61 -19.40 27.99 -6.28
N THR A 62 -19.36 26.67 -6.08
CA THR A 62 -19.42 26.05 -4.75
C THR A 62 -18.14 26.29 -3.96
N LYS A 63 -18.27 26.79 -2.72
CA LYS A 63 -17.13 26.98 -1.82
C LYS A 63 -17.24 25.98 -0.67
N PHE A 64 -16.17 25.26 -0.37
CA PHE A 64 -16.09 24.37 0.79
C PHE A 64 -15.45 25.11 1.98
N LYS A 65 -16.06 25.02 3.15
CA LYS A 65 -15.58 25.66 4.39
C LYS A 65 -14.32 25.00 4.95
N SER A 66 -14.12 23.72 4.67
CA SER A 66 -12.95 22.96 5.14
C SER A 66 -12.65 21.79 4.20
N LYS A 67 -11.44 21.18 4.36
CA LYS A 67 -11.06 19.96 3.66
C LYS A 67 -11.97 18.77 4.02
N GLU A 68 -12.47 18.72 5.27
CA GLU A 68 -13.42 17.71 5.71
C GLU A 68 -14.77 17.86 5.00
N HIS A 69 -15.27 19.11 4.86
CA HIS A 69 -16.52 19.37 4.14
C HIS A 69 -16.42 18.95 2.67
N PHE A 70 -15.32 19.30 1.99
CA PHE A 70 -15.07 18.82 0.61
C PHE A 70 -15.01 17.29 0.53
N ARG A 71 -14.34 16.64 1.48
CA ARG A 71 -14.19 15.19 1.51
C ARG A 71 -15.52 14.47 1.74
N LYS A 72 -16.39 15.03 2.61
CA LYS A 72 -17.74 14.50 2.83
C LYS A 72 -18.57 14.61 1.56
N TYR A 73 -18.61 15.80 0.95
CA TYR A 73 -19.29 16.04 -0.33
C TYR A 73 -18.81 15.07 -1.43
N TRP A 74 -17.50 14.92 -1.57
CA TRP A 74 -16.91 14.06 -2.59
C TRP A 74 -17.26 12.57 -2.38
N GLU A 75 -17.34 12.11 -1.14
CA GLU A 75 -17.79 10.75 -0.80
C GLU A 75 -19.29 10.58 -1.06
N GLU A 76 -20.13 11.59 -0.78
CA GLU A 76 -21.57 11.59 -1.06
C GLU A 76 -21.84 11.52 -2.56
N GLU A 77 -21.17 12.35 -3.36
CA GLU A 77 -21.25 12.30 -4.84
C GLU A 77 -20.78 10.95 -5.40
N LYS A 78 -19.72 10.40 -4.85
CA LYS A 78 -19.25 9.07 -5.22
C LYS A 78 -20.26 7.96 -4.88
N GLN A 79 -21.03 8.14 -3.81
CA GLN A 79 -22.12 7.20 -3.46
C GLN A 79 -23.32 7.37 -4.40
N ARG A 80 -23.65 8.59 -4.83
CA ARG A 80 -24.72 8.86 -5.80
C ARG A 80 -24.43 8.28 -7.19
N GLU A 81 -23.16 8.33 -7.63
CA GLU A 81 -22.72 7.77 -8.91
C GLU A 81 -22.63 6.23 -8.89
N GLY A 82 -22.49 5.63 -7.71
CA GLY A 82 -22.41 4.18 -7.55
C GLY A 82 -23.77 3.54 -7.55
N LYS A 83 -23.93 2.43 -8.27
CA LYS A 83 -25.02 1.46 -8.07
C LYS A 83 -25.30 1.31 -6.59
N LYS A 84 -26.57 1.22 -6.16
CA LYS A 84 -26.94 0.91 -4.77
C LYS A 84 -26.01 -0.18 -4.26
N ARG A 85 -25.09 0.20 -3.37
CA ARG A 85 -24.21 -0.76 -2.75
C ARG A 85 -24.99 -1.48 -1.68
N GLU A 86 -25.00 -2.78 -1.74
CA GLU A 86 -25.60 -3.62 -0.70
C GLU A 86 -24.78 -3.57 0.59
N SER A 87 -23.48 -3.27 0.47
CA SER A 87 -22.56 -3.14 1.60
C SER A 87 -21.64 -1.92 1.47
N ILE A 88 -21.35 -1.27 2.59
CA ILE A 88 -20.34 -0.19 2.68
C ILE A 88 -18.92 -0.67 2.29
N LEU A 89 -18.69 -1.99 2.36
CA LEU A 89 -17.41 -2.61 2.05
C LEU A 89 -17.21 -2.85 0.56
N GLU A 90 -18.27 -2.75 -0.24
CA GLU A 90 -18.20 -2.93 -1.69
C GLU A 90 -17.38 -1.85 -2.40
N GLY A 91 -16.85 -2.22 -3.59
CA GLY A 91 -16.05 -1.31 -4.43
C GLY A 91 -14.63 -1.07 -3.89
N VAL A 92 -14.11 -1.96 -3.01
CA VAL A 92 -12.68 -2.13 -2.79
C VAL A 92 -12.18 -3.19 -3.77
N PRO A 93 -11.33 -2.84 -4.75
CA PRO A 93 -10.91 -3.79 -5.77
C PRO A 93 -10.27 -5.04 -5.16
N LYS A 94 -10.60 -6.21 -5.70
CA LYS A 94 -10.03 -7.49 -5.22
C LYS A 94 -8.56 -7.64 -5.61
N ALA A 95 -8.13 -6.98 -6.69
CA ALA A 95 -6.78 -7.10 -7.26
C ALA A 95 -5.69 -6.29 -6.52
N ILE A 96 -6.05 -5.43 -5.56
CA ILE A 96 -5.03 -4.68 -4.80
C ILE A 96 -4.37 -5.57 -3.74
N PRO A 97 -3.11 -5.27 -3.32
CA PRO A 97 -2.41 -5.99 -2.28
C PRO A 97 -3.25 -6.19 -1.02
N SER A 98 -3.18 -7.37 -0.41
CA SER A 98 -4.08 -7.79 0.69
C SER A 98 -4.01 -6.87 1.91
N LEU A 99 -2.82 -6.41 2.31
CA LEU A 99 -2.68 -5.48 3.44
C LEU A 99 -3.35 -4.13 3.14
N LEU A 100 -3.20 -3.64 1.91
CA LEU A 100 -3.86 -2.40 1.49
C LEU A 100 -5.37 -2.57 1.40
N ARG A 101 -5.84 -3.75 0.96
CA ARG A 101 -7.27 -4.08 0.90
C ARG A 101 -7.87 -4.11 2.30
N ALA A 102 -7.27 -4.84 3.24
CA ALA A 102 -7.69 -4.90 4.63
C ALA A 102 -7.73 -3.49 5.25
N HIS A 103 -6.68 -2.67 5.05
CA HIS A 103 -6.63 -1.29 5.53
C HIS A 103 -7.81 -0.44 5.01
N LYS A 104 -8.15 -0.56 3.71
CA LYS A 104 -9.29 0.16 3.12
C LYS A 104 -10.63 -0.32 3.68
N LEU A 105 -10.80 -1.62 3.89
CA LEU A 105 -12.02 -2.21 4.46
C LEU A 105 -12.23 -1.76 5.90
N GLN A 106 -11.20 -1.87 6.74
CA GLN A 106 -11.25 -1.42 8.14
C GLN A 106 -11.54 0.09 8.25
N LYS A 107 -10.92 0.91 7.37
CA LYS A 107 -11.20 2.34 7.34
C LYS A 107 -12.65 2.68 6.95
N ARG A 108 -13.30 1.84 6.14
CA ARG A 108 -14.72 1.99 5.81
C ARG A 108 -15.61 1.57 6.97
N ALA A 109 -15.32 0.44 7.63
CA ALA A 109 -16.03 -0.01 8.80
C ALA A 109 -15.98 1.03 9.95
N ALA A 110 -14.79 1.60 10.19
CA ALA A 110 -14.61 2.65 11.19
C ALA A 110 -15.47 3.90 10.95
N ARG A 111 -15.78 4.26 9.70
CA ARG A 111 -16.63 5.43 9.38
C ARG A 111 -18.08 5.30 9.83
N VAL A 112 -18.55 4.08 10.03
CA VAL A 112 -19.93 3.80 10.50
C VAL A 112 -19.97 3.39 11.97
N GLY A 113 -18.86 3.64 12.68
CA GLY A 113 -18.78 3.38 14.12
C GLY A 113 -18.29 1.97 14.48
N PHE A 114 -17.97 1.12 13.49
CA PHE A 114 -17.37 -0.19 13.76
C PHE A 114 -15.85 -0.04 13.92
N ASP A 115 -15.45 0.43 15.10
CA ASP A 115 -14.04 0.69 15.44
C ASP A 115 -13.79 0.58 16.95
N TRP A 116 -12.54 0.35 17.34
CA TRP A 116 -12.11 0.46 18.73
C TRP A 116 -11.92 1.92 19.13
N GLU A 117 -12.16 2.22 20.40
CA GLU A 117 -11.98 3.59 20.90
C GLU A 117 -10.50 3.92 21.13
N LYS A 118 -9.69 2.95 21.53
CA LYS A 118 -8.31 3.15 21.96
C LYS A 118 -7.35 2.15 21.31
N THR A 119 -6.14 2.59 21.02
CA THR A 119 -5.05 1.73 20.54
C THR A 119 -4.74 0.58 21.49
N THR A 120 -4.90 0.80 22.80
CA THR A 120 -4.69 -0.25 23.83
C THR A 120 -5.63 -1.45 23.63
N ASP A 121 -6.86 -1.22 23.17
CA ASP A 121 -7.82 -2.30 23.00
C ASP A 121 -7.52 -3.12 21.73
N VAL A 122 -7.02 -2.46 20.70
CA VAL A 122 -6.48 -3.13 19.50
C VAL A 122 -5.29 -4.02 19.85
N LEU A 123 -4.39 -3.54 20.73
CA LEU A 123 -3.22 -4.33 21.18
C LEU A 123 -3.64 -5.54 22.03
N LYS A 124 -4.63 -5.38 22.91
CA LYS A 124 -5.17 -6.52 23.68
C LYS A 124 -5.77 -7.58 22.75
N LYS A 125 -6.49 -7.16 21.70
CA LYS A 125 -7.04 -8.11 20.73
C LYS A 125 -5.94 -8.84 19.96
N LEU A 126 -4.84 -8.15 19.60
CA LEU A 126 -3.67 -8.82 19.01
C LEU A 126 -3.09 -9.88 19.96
N ASP A 127 -3.00 -9.59 21.27
CA ASP A 127 -2.51 -10.56 22.25
C ASP A 127 -3.43 -11.78 22.38
N GLU A 128 -4.73 -11.60 22.18
CA GLU A 128 -5.72 -12.68 22.11
C GLU A 128 -5.49 -13.54 20.85
N GLU A 129 -5.43 -12.96 19.65
CA GLU A 129 -5.14 -13.68 18.40
C GLU A 129 -3.82 -14.46 18.47
N LEU A 130 -2.80 -13.89 19.10
CA LEU A 130 -1.52 -14.59 19.32
C LEU A 130 -1.65 -15.79 20.25
N LYS A 131 -2.57 -15.78 21.23
CA LYS A 131 -2.83 -16.94 22.10
C LYS A 131 -3.60 -18.03 21.35
N GLU A 132 -4.59 -17.62 20.54
CA GLU A 132 -5.38 -18.52 19.70
C GLU A 132 -4.50 -19.21 18.66
N PHE A 133 -3.63 -18.49 17.98
CA PHE A 133 -2.62 -19.03 17.09
C PHE A 133 -1.69 -20.06 17.77
N LYS A 134 -1.18 -19.74 18.97
CA LYS A 134 -0.36 -20.68 19.75
C LYS A 134 -1.13 -21.94 20.12
N SER A 135 -2.43 -21.83 20.39
CA SER A 135 -3.29 -22.98 20.66
C SER A 135 -3.51 -23.83 19.41
N ALA A 136 -3.76 -23.19 18.25
CA ALA A 136 -3.90 -23.86 16.97
C ALA A 136 -2.63 -24.65 16.58
N LEU A 137 -1.45 -24.05 16.81
CA LEU A 137 -0.16 -24.73 16.59
C LEU A 137 -0.02 -26.00 17.45
N LYS A 138 -0.48 -25.98 18.72
CA LYS A 138 -0.43 -27.19 19.59
C LYS A 138 -1.36 -28.30 19.11
N LYS A 139 -2.54 -27.90 18.59
CA LYS A 139 -3.53 -28.83 18.02
C LYS A 139 -3.10 -29.41 16.68
N LYS A 140 -2.13 -28.81 15.99
CA LYS A 140 -1.63 -29.18 14.65
C LYS A 140 -2.72 -29.23 13.57
N LYS A 141 -3.74 -28.41 13.70
CA LYS A 141 -4.82 -28.31 12.70
C LYS A 141 -4.52 -27.16 11.74
N GLN A 142 -4.16 -27.51 10.52
CA GLN A 142 -3.66 -26.58 9.51
C GLN A 142 -4.67 -25.47 9.20
N SER A 143 -5.97 -25.77 9.09
CA SER A 143 -7.00 -24.75 8.85
C SER A 143 -7.10 -23.73 9.98
N GLU A 144 -7.10 -24.18 11.25
CA GLU A 144 -7.11 -23.27 12.41
C GLU A 144 -5.85 -22.39 12.42
N ILE A 145 -4.68 -22.95 12.05
CA ILE A 145 -3.42 -22.18 11.97
C ILE A 145 -3.49 -21.10 10.89
N GLU A 146 -4.09 -21.39 9.74
CA GLU A 146 -4.25 -20.43 8.65
C GLU A 146 -5.21 -19.31 9.03
N ASP A 147 -6.34 -19.63 9.67
CA ASP A 147 -7.34 -18.67 10.14
C ASP A 147 -6.72 -17.69 11.14
N GLU A 148 -6.10 -18.22 12.21
CA GLU A 148 -5.49 -17.39 13.26
C GLU A 148 -4.34 -16.53 12.75
N LEU A 149 -3.54 -17.06 11.81
CA LEU A 149 -2.49 -16.29 11.17
C LEU A 149 -3.08 -15.12 10.33
N GLY A 150 -4.20 -15.37 9.67
CA GLY A 150 -4.96 -14.36 8.94
C GLY A 150 -5.46 -13.25 9.87
N ASP A 151 -5.99 -13.60 11.04
CA ASP A 151 -6.49 -12.66 12.03
C ASP A 151 -5.35 -11.81 12.64
N ILE A 152 -4.19 -12.41 12.91
CA ILE A 152 -2.98 -11.65 13.29
C ILE A 152 -2.61 -10.61 12.23
N PHE A 153 -2.57 -10.98 10.94
CA PHE A 153 -2.29 -10.01 9.87
C PHE A 153 -3.33 -8.89 9.82
N PHE A 154 -4.60 -9.23 9.99
CA PHE A 154 -5.69 -8.27 9.99
C PHE A 154 -5.60 -7.29 11.17
N MET A 155 -5.21 -7.78 12.37
CA MET A 155 -4.96 -6.94 13.55
C MET A 155 -3.73 -6.04 13.39
N LEU A 156 -2.64 -6.52 12.77
CA LEU A 156 -1.47 -5.69 12.46
C LEU A 156 -1.83 -4.55 11.50
N VAL A 157 -2.69 -4.81 10.51
CA VAL A 157 -3.23 -3.76 9.63
C VAL A 157 -4.07 -2.75 10.43
N ASN A 158 -4.85 -3.21 11.39
CA ASN A 158 -5.65 -2.33 12.25
C ASN A 158 -4.77 -1.42 13.11
N ILE A 159 -3.75 -1.97 13.76
CA ILE A 159 -2.75 -1.19 14.50
C ILE A 159 -2.12 -0.14 13.59
N SER A 160 -1.74 -0.52 12.36
CA SER A 160 -1.14 0.42 11.40
C SER A 160 -2.06 1.61 11.10
N ARG A 161 -3.37 1.37 11.03
CA ARG A 161 -4.38 2.40 10.82
C ARG A 161 -4.46 3.35 12.02
N PHE A 162 -4.46 2.83 13.24
CA PHE A 162 -4.49 3.63 14.48
C PHE A 162 -3.27 4.54 14.63
N VAL A 163 -2.09 4.05 14.25
CA VAL A 163 -0.86 4.85 14.29
C VAL A 163 -0.59 5.66 13.03
N GLY A 164 -1.55 5.71 12.09
CA GLY A 164 -1.45 6.50 10.86
C GLY A 164 -0.41 6.01 9.86
N VAL A 165 -0.04 4.73 9.90
CA VAL A 165 0.96 4.12 9.00
C VAL A 165 0.25 3.32 7.91
N ASN A 166 0.72 3.44 6.67
CA ASN A 166 0.28 2.55 5.59
C ASN A 166 0.97 1.19 5.75
N PRO A 167 0.21 0.07 5.95
CA PRO A 167 0.80 -1.25 6.21
C PRO A 167 1.60 -1.80 5.03
N GLU A 168 1.13 -1.56 3.81
CA GLU A 168 1.81 -1.99 2.57
C GLU A 168 3.16 -1.29 2.42
N ASP A 169 3.20 0.03 2.64
CA ASP A 169 4.43 0.81 2.56
C ASP A 169 5.42 0.43 3.69
N ALA A 170 4.91 0.14 4.88
CA ALA A 170 5.73 -0.30 6.00
C ALA A 170 6.41 -1.64 5.70
N LEU A 171 5.66 -2.61 5.16
CA LEU A 171 6.19 -3.91 4.77
C LEU A 171 7.17 -3.79 3.61
N ARG A 172 6.84 -3.00 2.57
CA ARG A 172 7.73 -2.74 1.42
C ARG A 172 9.08 -2.15 1.85
N LYS A 173 9.07 -1.20 2.81
CA LYS A 173 10.31 -0.65 3.39
C LYS A 173 11.12 -1.72 4.12
N THR A 174 10.45 -2.66 4.78
CA THR A 174 11.11 -3.75 5.49
C THR A 174 11.70 -4.77 4.52
N ILE A 175 10.98 -5.12 3.44
CA ILE A 175 11.49 -5.95 2.35
C ILE A 175 12.74 -5.32 1.73
N SER A 176 12.71 -4.03 1.41
CA SER A 176 13.87 -3.32 0.85
C SER A 176 15.09 -3.35 1.80
N LYS A 177 14.85 -3.21 3.12
CA LYS A 177 15.92 -3.34 4.13
C LYS A 177 16.47 -4.75 4.17
N PHE A 178 15.61 -5.76 4.11
CA PHE A 178 16.01 -7.18 4.07
C PHE A 178 16.90 -7.47 2.87
N ILE A 179 16.44 -7.12 1.67
CA ILE A 179 17.20 -7.31 0.42
C ILE A 179 18.58 -6.61 0.49
N SER A 180 18.61 -5.36 0.95
CA SER A 180 19.87 -4.62 1.06
C SER A 180 20.87 -5.27 2.03
N ARG A 181 20.38 -5.79 3.17
CA ARG A 181 21.23 -6.47 4.17
C ARG A 181 21.67 -7.84 3.68
N PHE A 182 20.80 -8.56 3.02
CA PHE A 182 21.14 -9.87 2.48
C PHE A 182 22.20 -9.75 1.38
N ARG A 183 22.08 -8.78 0.47
CA ARG A 183 23.13 -8.45 -0.50
C ARG A 183 24.48 -8.14 0.14
N TYR A 184 24.49 -7.53 1.32
CA TYR A 184 25.74 -7.32 2.05
C TYR A 184 26.37 -8.64 2.51
N ILE A 185 25.55 -9.62 2.96
CA ILE A 185 26.03 -10.95 3.31
C ILE A 185 26.61 -11.65 2.08
N GLU A 186 25.91 -11.62 0.94
CA GLU A 186 26.36 -12.19 -0.31
C GLU A 186 27.73 -11.61 -0.74
N MET A 187 27.86 -10.29 -0.70
CA MET A 187 29.11 -9.60 -1.02
C MET A 187 30.25 -10.04 -0.08
N LYS A 188 29.98 -10.14 1.23
CA LYS A 188 30.99 -10.56 2.21
C LYS A 188 31.35 -12.04 2.11
N ALA A 189 30.43 -12.89 1.72
CA ALA A 189 30.71 -14.29 1.42
C ALA A 189 31.62 -14.43 0.19
N ALA A 190 31.31 -13.68 -0.88
CA ALA A 190 32.13 -13.66 -2.10
C ALA A 190 33.56 -13.14 -1.85
N GLU A 191 33.74 -12.07 -1.03
CA GLU A 191 35.05 -11.58 -0.62
C GLU A 191 35.90 -12.67 0.08
N LYS A 192 35.24 -13.57 0.83
CA LYS A 192 35.87 -14.70 1.51
C LYS A 192 35.96 -15.96 0.66
N LYS A 193 35.53 -15.92 -0.60
CA LYS A 193 35.43 -17.09 -1.49
C LYS A 193 34.62 -18.24 -0.87
N LYS A 194 33.62 -17.95 -0.06
CA LYS A 194 32.78 -18.90 0.64
C LYS A 194 31.38 -18.90 0.05
N SER A 195 30.81 -20.09 -0.21
CA SER A 195 29.39 -20.18 -0.61
C SER A 195 28.48 -19.82 0.58
N LEU A 196 27.32 -19.27 0.31
CA LEU A 196 26.31 -19.05 1.36
C LEU A 196 25.87 -20.35 2.03
N SER A 197 25.81 -21.45 1.27
CA SER A 197 25.47 -22.78 1.79
C SER A 197 26.50 -23.33 2.79
N ASP A 198 27.73 -22.84 2.75
CA ASP A 198 28.82 -23.25 3.63
C ASP A 198 28.94 -22.36 4.87
N MET A 199 28.08 -21.35 4.96
CA MET A 199 28.04 -20.43 6.11
C MET A 199 27.05 -20.93 7.15
N THR A 200 27.45 -20.85 8.42
CA THR A 200 26.53 -21.08 9.53
C THR A 200 25.61 -19.88 9.71
N LEU A 201 24.42 -20.11 10.27
CA LEU A 201 23.49 -19.03 10.63
C LEU A 201 24.16 -17.96 11.48
N LYS A 202 25.00 -18.34 12.44
CA LYS A 202 25.75 -17.43 13.32
C LYS A 202 26.71 -16.52 12.55
N GLU A 203 27.36 -17.02 11.51
CA GLU A 203 28.22 -16.21 10.64
C GLU A 203 27.38 -15.19 9.83
N MET A 204 26.23 -15.65 9.29
CA MET A 204 25.32 -14.77 8.55
C MET A 204 24.70 -13.69 9.45
N ASP A 205 24.29 -14.02 10.69
CA ASP A 205 23.74 -13.07 11.66
C ASP A 205 24.75 -11.96 12.03
N LYS A 206 26.02 -12.35 12.18
CA LYS A 206 27.08 -11.35 12.42
C LYS A 206 27.19 -10.35 11.27
N LEU A 207 27.16 -10.81 10.02
CA LEU A 207 27.20 -9.94 8.84
C LEU A 207 25.91 -9.13 8.70
N TRP A 208 24.77 -9.70 9.09
CA TRP A 208 23.49 -9.00 9.14
C TRP A 208 23.51 -7.81 10.10
N ASP A 209 24.07 -7.98 11.30
CA ASP A 209 24.21 -6.90 12.27
C ASP A 209 25.22 -5.83 11.83
N GLU A 210 26.30 -6.22 11.15
CA GLU A 210 27.22 -5.28 10.52
C GLU A 210 26.50 -4.42 9.45
N ALA A 211 25.67 -5.04 8.61
CA ALA A 211 24.87 -4.34 7.59
C ALA A 211 23.88 -3.34 8.22
N LYS A 212 23.27 -3.72 9.34
CA LYS A 212 22.34 -2.90 10.11
C LYS A 212 23.03 -1.62 10.65
N GLY A 213 24.21 -1.77 11.26
CA GLY A 213 25.01 -0.64 11.76
C GLY A 213 25.45 0.33 10.66
N LYS A 214 25.82 -0.16 9.47
CA LYS A 214 26.16 0.69 8.32
C LYS A 214 24.97 1.51 7.81
N GLY A 215 23.79 0.91 7.75
CA GLY A 215 22.55 1.60 7.35
C GLY A 215 22.17 2.74 8.28
N GLU A 216 22.42 2.62 9.57
CA GLU A 216 22.17 3.66 10.57
C GLU A 216 23.16 4.82 10.47
N LYS A 217 24.45 4.55 10.23
CA LYS A 217 25.47 5.58 10.03
C LYS A 217 25.19 6.46 8.80
N VAL A 218 24.70 5.86 7.71
CA VAL A 218 24.30 6.60 6.50
C VAL A 218 23.08 7.49 6.76
N LYS A 219 22.10 7.02 7.53
CA LYS A 219 20.92 7.83 7.90
C LYS A 219 21.27 9.01 8.81
N ARG A 220 22.18 8.82 9.78
CA ARG A 220 22.67 9.92 10.64
C ARG A 220 23.40 10.99 9.83
N ARG A 221 24.26 10.59 8.88
CA ARG A 221 24.99 11.55 8.00
C ARG A 221 24.06 12.34 7.08
N LYS A 222 22.96 11.75 6.61
CA LYS A 222 21.95 12.48 5.80
C LYS A 222 21.12 13.46 6.62
N LYS A 223 20.85 13.19 7.90
CA LYS A 223 20.14 14.13 8.80
C LYS A 223 20.98 15.35 9.16
N VAL A 224 22.30 15.23 9.21
CA VAL A 224 23.22 16.34 9.55
C VAL A 224 23.47 17.29 8.35
N LYS A 225 23.14 16.88 7.12
CA LYS A 225 23.33 17.72 5.90
C LYS A 225 22.09 18.53 5.49
N VAL A 226 21.05 18.59 6.30
CA VAL A 226 19.78 19.31 6.04
C VAL A 226 19.59 20.46 7.07
N TYR A 227 20.71 21.04 7.54
CA TYR A 227 20.71 22.34 8.25
C TYR A 227 21.72 23.25 7.59
#